data_f3dd30d78d2261a948698edc7c918de5
#
_entry.id   f3dd30d78d2261a948698edc7c918de5
#
_cell.length_a   1.000
_cell.length_b   1.000
_cell.length_c   1.000
_cell.angle_alpha   90.00
_cell.angle_beta   90.00
_cell.angle_gamma   90.00
#
_symmetry.space_group_name_H-M   'P 1'
#
loop_
_entity.id
_entity.type
_entity.pdbx_description
1 polymer ?
#
loop_
_entity_poly.entity_id
_entity_poly.type
_entity_poly.pdbx_seq_one_letter_code
_entity_poly.pdbx_strand_id
1 'polypeptide(L)'
;IGKKTAPKLHQLGIETIGDLAKRENYEKTRSIFGKNALLFYQKANGKDFSKINYTKNELKSVGNSTTFERDSNDEEFIKSMFRQLSNEVSLRAQKRQLVSNSISITLKYTREKSRTKQMILDHYTNDFETIYASALLLFENIYQGEMLRLVGVSLNNVIHQNELNEQISLFDTKQELTKKQVNSTDQIIHQLNETLPGIKVMKASSLIKEETIQKKYLKNNE
;
A
#
# COMPACT_ATOMS: atom_id res chain seq x y z
N ILE A 1 -4.95 -17.74 18.17
CA ILE A 1 -4.55 -16.96 19.37
C ILE A 1 -3.07 -16.65 19.22
N GLY A 2 -2.72 -15.36 19.19
CA GLY A 2 -1.35 -14.91 18.97
C GLY A 2 -0.58 -14.60 20.26
N LYS A 3 0.72 -14.28 20.10
CA LYS A 3 1.68 -13.99 21.20
C LYS A 3 1.24 -12.92 22.20
N LYS A 4 0.37 -11.97 21.80
CA LYS A 4 -0.16 -10.93 22.71
C LYS A 4 -1.39 -11.36 23.50
N THR A 5 -2.12 -12.36 23.03
CA THR A 5 -3.37 -12.84 23.65
C THR A 5 -3.12 -14.06 24.55
N ALA A 6 -2.20 -14.95 24.16
CA ALA A 6 -1.89 -16.14 24.95
C ALA A 6 -1.53 -15.84 26.42
N PRO A 7 -0.62 -14.88 26.72
CA PRO A 7 -0.29 -14.56 28.12
C PRO A 7 -1.50 -14.12 28.95
N LYS A 8 -2.45 -13.40 28.35
CA LYS A 8 -3.66 -12.95 29.05
C LYS A 8 -4.57 -14.14 29.39
N LEU A 9 -4.62 -15.16 28.52
CA LEU A 9 -5.39 -16.38 28.78
C LEU A 9 -4.72 -17.22 29.87
N HIS A 10 -3.39 -17.36 29.82
CA HIS A 10 -2.62 -18.07 30.83
C HIS A 10 -2.82 -17.46 32.24
N GLN A 11 -2.90 -16.13 32.36
CA GLN A 11 -3.21 -15.44 33.64
C GLN A 11 -4.58 -15.82 34.19
N LEU A 12 -5.51 -16.28 33.35
CA LEU A 12 -6.82 -16.77 33.76
C LEU A 12 -6.89 -18.29 33.95
N GLY A 13 -5.73 -18.97 33.88
CA GLY A 13 -5.64 -20.44 33.98
C GLY A 13 -6.15 -21.17 32.74
N ILE A 14 -6.15 -20.51 31.57
CA ILE A 14 -6.58 -21.07 30.29
C ILE A 14 -5.31 -21.31 29.44
N GLU A 15 -4.81 -22.53 29.45
CA GLU A 15 -3.55 -22.91 28.79
C GLU A 15 -3.77 -23.63 27.47
N THR A 16 -4.87 -24.35 27.35
CA THR A 16 -5.20 -25.19 26.20
C THR A 16 -6.48 -24.74 25.50
N ILE A 17 -6.69 -25.21 24.26
CA ILE A 17 -7.96 -25.06 23.56
C ILE A 17 -9.10 -25.76 24.33
N GLY A 18 -8.78 -26.90 24.97
CA GLY A 18 -9.74 -27.61 25.84
C GLY A 18 -10.19 -26.77 27.02
N ASP A 19 -9.30 -25.99 27.64
CA ASP A 19 -9.69 -25.07 28.71
C ASP A 19 -10.57 -23.94 28.19
N LEU A 20 -10.27 -23.43 27.00
CA LEU A 20 -11.09 -22.40 26.33
C LEU A 20 -12.49 -22.94 25.97
N ALA A 21 -12.63 -24.23 25.72
CA ALA A 21 -13.89 -24.89 25.42
C ALA A 21 -14.79 -25.12 26.64
N LYS A 22 -14.26 -25.01 27.87
CA LYS A 22 -15.02 -25.20 29.10
C LYS A 22 -16.00 -24.04 29.33
N ARG A 23 -17.25 -24.38 29.69
CA ARG A 23 -18.30 -23.39 29.94
C ARG A 23 -17.94 -22.44 31.10
N GLU A 24 -17.32 -22.95 32.14
CA GLU A 24 -16.86 -22.19 33.30
C GLU A 24 -15.87 -21.07 32.97
N ASN A 25 -15.08 -21.24 31.89
CA ASN A 25 -14.09 -20.27 31.45
C ASN A 25 -14.67 -19.22 30.47
N TYR A 26 -15.92 -19.40 30.00
CA TYR A 26 -16.54 -18.50 29.03
C TYR A 26 -16.61 -17.06 29.52
N GLU A 27 -17.09 -16.84 30.76
CA GLU A 27 -17.19 -15.48 31.31
C GLU A 27 -15.81 -14.84 31.53
N LYS A 28 -14.81 -15.64 31.96
CA LYS A 28 -13.43 -15.15 32.06
C LYS A 28 -12.89 -14.66 30.72
N THR A 29 -13.19 -15.37 29.63
CA THR A 29 -12.71 -15.03 28.30
C THR A 29 -13.38 -13.79 27.70
N ARG A 30 -14.57 -13.41 28.18
CA ARG A 30 -15.25 -12.18 27.77
C ARG A 30 -14.44 -10.92 28.07
N SER A 31 -13.65 -10.90 29.14
CA SER A 31 -12.79 -9.77 29.48
C SER A 31 -11.67 -9.57 28.45
N ILE A 32 -11.24 -10.65 27.76
CA ILE A 32 -10.16 -10.64 26.75
C ILE A 32 -10.72 -10.43 25.34
N PHE A 33 -11.78 -11.15 24.99
CA PHE A 33 -12.29 -11.22 23.62
C PHE A 33 -13.52 -10.32 23.38
N GLY A 34 -14.13 -9.78 24.43
CA GLY A 34 -15.34 -8.96 24.34
C GLY A 34 -16.45 -9.68 23.56
N LYS A 35 -16.99 -9.03 22.54
CA LYS A 35 -18.05 -9.57 21.68
C LYS A 35 -17.64 -10.85 20.90
N ASN A 36 -16.36 -11.10 20.76
CA ASN A 36 -15.85 -12.29 20.05
C ASN A 36 -15.72 -13.52 20.97
N ALA A 37 -15.98 -13.41 22.28
CA ALA A 37 -15.82 -14.53 23.22
C ALA A 37 -16.67 -15.74 22.83
N LEU A 38 -17.92 -15.51 22.43
CA LEU A 38 -18.81 -16.58 21.97
C LEU A 38 -18.25 -17.31 20.73
N LEU A 39 -17.69 -16.57 19.78
CA LEU A 39 -17.07 -17.14 18.59
C LEU A 39 -15.87 -18.03 18.94
N PHE A 40 -15.00 -17.57 19.83
CA PHE A 40 -13.85 -18.35 20.25
C PHE A 40 -14.25 -19.60 21.07
N TYR A 41 -15.25 -19.47 21.94
CA TYR A 41 -15.81 -20.59 22.68
C TYR A 41 -16.43 -21.65 21.73
N GLN A 42 -17.22 -21.23 20.75
CA GLN A 42 -17.82 -22.14 19.77
C GLN A 42 -16.75 -22.85 18.94
N LYS A 43 -15.76 -22.09 18.44
CA LYS A 43 -14.64 -22.68 17.67
C LYS A 43 -13.78 -23.64 18.50
N ALA A 44 -13.56 -23.35 19.78
CA ALA A 44 -12.85 -24.26 20.69
C ALA A 44 -13.65 -25.58 20.90
N ASN A 45 -14.96 -25.53 20.81
CA ASN A 45 -15.84 -26.70 20.85
C ASN A 45 -16.07 -27.34 19.47
N GLY A 46 -15.28 -27.00 18.45
CA GLY A 46 -15.41 -27.56 17.10
C GLY A 46 -16.61 -27.03 16.29
N LYS A 47 -17.26 -25.97 16.76
CA LYS A 47 -18.44 -25.37 16.09
C LYS A 47 -18.03 -24.13 15.33
N ASP A 48 -18.01 -24.19 14.01
CA ASP A 48 -17.80 -23.04 13.13
C ASP A 48 -18.97 -22.93 12.16
N PHE A 49 -19.72 -21.84 12.27
CA PHE A 49 -20.85 -21.52 11.39
C PHE A 49 -20.47 -20.59 10.24
N SER A 50 -19.18 -20.32 10.05
CA SER A 50 -18.68 -19.47 8.97
C SER A 50 -19.00 -20.12 7.63
N LYS A 51 -19.70 -19.40 6.76
CA LYS A 51 -19.93 -19.84 5.39
C LYS A 51 -18.64 -19.66 4.58
N ILE A 52 -18.32 -20.64 3.74
CA ILE A 52 -17.25 -20.47 2.76
C ILE A 52 -17.72 -19.42 1.74
N ASN A 53 -16.92 -18.37 1.62
CA ASN A 53 -17.19 -17.33 0.64
C ASN A 53 -16.55 -17.72 -0.70
N TYR A 54 -17.36 -18.05 -1.68
CA TYR A 54 -16.91 -18.37 -3.04
C TYR A 54 -16.79 -17.13 -3.94
N THR A 55 -17.27 -15.97 -3.49
CA THR A 55 -17.10 -14.74 -4.25
C THR A 55 -15.67 -14.25 -4.10
N LYS A 56 -15.06 -13.83 -5.21
CA LYS A 56 -13.78 -13.13 -5.18
C LYS A 56 -13.94 -11.89 -4.30
N ASN A 57 -13.23 -11.85 -3.18
CA ASN A 57 -13.19 -10.64 -2.38
C ASN A 57 -12.56 -9.53 -3.22
N GLU A 58 -13.25 -8.44 -3.38
CA GLU A 58 -12.70 -7.23 -3.96
C GLU A 58 -11.50 -6.77 -3.14
N LEU A 59 -10.44 -6.41 -3.83
CA LEU A 59 -9.25 -5.90 -3.18
C LEU A 59 -9.56 -4.54 -2.58
N LYS A 60 -9.25 -4.38 -1.30
CA LYS A 60 -9.44 -3.11 -0.58
C LYS A 60 -8.21 -2.21 -0.63
N SER A 61 -7.05 -2.77 -0.90
CA SER A 61 -5.78 -2.03 -0.97
C SER A 61 -4.76 -2.75 -1.83
N VAL A 62 -3.82 -1.99 -2.38
CA VAL A 62 -2.63 -2.47 -3.09
C VAL A 62 -1.43 -1.81 -2.45
N GLY A 63 -0.55 -2.57 -1.83
CA GLY A 63 0.61 -2.02 -1.16
C GLY A 63 1.83 -2.94 -1.23
N ASN A 64 2.98 -2.36 -0.92
CA ASN A 64 4.20 -3.08 -0.70
C ASN A 64 5.04 -2.40 0.40
N SER A 65 5.89 -3.18 1.05
CA SER A 65 6.81 -2.69 2.07
C SER A 65 8.11 -3.46 2.00
N THR A 66 9.21 -2.82 2.36
CA THR A 66 10.52 -3.46 2.45
C THR A 66 11.15 -3.25 3.82
N THR A 67 11.72 -4.32 4.37
CA THR A 67 12.54 -4.27 5.57
C THR A 67 13.98 -4.07 5.14
N PHE A 68 14.65 -3.10 5.72
CA PHE A 68 16.06 -2.82 5.43
C PHE A 68 16.96 -3.94 6.00
N GLU A 69 18.05 -4.25 5.32
CA GLU A 69 19.06 -5.20 5.82
C GLU A 69 19.69 -4.67 7.10
N ARG A 70 19.91 -3.36 7.16
CA ARG A 70 20.35 -2.62 8.36
C ARG A 70 19.46 -1.42 8.56
N ASP A 71 19.14 -1.13 9.81
CA ASP A 71 18.37 0.07 10.15
C ASP A 71 19.12 1.31 9.65
N SER A 72 18.40 2.25 9.06
CA SER A 72 18.98 3.44 8.42
C SER A 72 18.20 4.69 8.73
N ASN A 73 18.89 5.82 8.82
CA ASN A 73 18.35 7.17 8.83
C ASN A 73 18.87 8.01 7.65
N ASP A 74 19.50 7.37 6.68
CA ASP A 74 19.93 8.01 5.43
C ASP A 74 18.68 8.33 4.59
N GLU A 75 18.35 9.61 4.48
CA GLU A 75 17.18 10.10 3.78
C GLU A 75 17.20 9.77 2.28
N GLU A 76 18.37 9.86 1.62
CA GLU A 76 18.48 9.57 0.20
C GLU A 76 18.23 8.08 -0.07
N PHE A 77 18.78 7.21 0.77
CA PHE A 77 18.48 5.79 0.73
C PHE A 77 16.98 5.52 0.96
N ILE A 78 16.37 6.14 1.98
CA ILE A 78 14.94 5.98 2.29
C ILE A 78 14.08 6.46 1.13
N LYS A 79 14.38 7.63 0.53
CA LYS A 79 13.67 8.17 -0.64
C LYS A 79 13.79 7.24 -1.86
N SER A 80 14.97 6.63 -2.05
CA SER A 80 15.16 5.63 -3.12
C SER A 80 14.28 4.41 -2.93
N MET A 81 14.10 3.93 -1.68
CA MET A 81 13.19 2.84 -1.36
C MET A 81 11.72 3.21 -1.59
N PHE A 82 11.31 4.43 -1.24
CA PHE A 82 9.98 4.93 -1.59
C PHE A 82 9.76 4.97 -3.10
N ARG A 83 10.77 5.38 -3.88
CA ARG A 83 10.70 5.37 -5.34
C ARG A 83 10.46 3.97 -5.88
N GLN A 84 11.22 3.00 -5.42
CA GLN A 84 11.08 1.59 -5.82
C GLN A 84 9.69 1.06 -5.45
N LEU A 85 9.25 1.24 -4.19
CA LEU A 85 7.96 0.76 -3.71
C LEU A 85 6.79 1.39 -4.44
N SER A 86 6.86 2.70 -4.73
CA SER A 86 5.83 3.41 -5.49
C SER A 86 5.69 2.87 -6.90
N ASN A 87 6.81 2.56 -7.56
CA ASN A 87 6.80 1.92 -8.88
C ASN A 87 6.14 0.54 -8.83
N GLU A 88 6.51 -0.30 -7.87
CA GLU A 88 5.93 -1.64 -7.72
C GLU A 88 4.43 -1.60 -7.41
N VAL A 89 3.99 -0.66 -6.57
CA VAL A 89 2.57 -0.46 -6.23
C VAL A 89 1.80 0.04 -7.45
N SER A 90 2.34 1.01 -8.18
CA SER A 90 1.78 1.51 -9.45
C SER A 90 1.58 0.38 -10.44
N LEU A 91 2.62 -0.39 -10.76
CA LEU A 91 2.56 -1.51 -11.71
C LEU A 91 1.53 -2.58 -11.28
N ARG A 92 1.45 -2.91 -9.97
CA ARG A 92 0.45 -3.86 -9.47
C ARG A 92 -0.97 -3.34 -9.60
N ALA A 93 -1.19 -2.05 -9.35
CA ALA A 93 -2.49 -1.41 -9.48
C ALA A 93 -2.92 -1.36 -10.95
N GLN A 94 -2.02 -0.92 -11.85
CA GLN A 94 -2.25 -0.87 -13.29
C GLN A 94 -2.58 -2.25 -13.87
N LYS A 95 -1.79 -3.28 -13.55
CA LYS A 95 -2.03 -4.66 -14.02
C LYS A 95 -3.42 -5.18 -13.62
N ARG A 96 -3.99 -4.68 -12.53
CA ARG A 96 -5.31 -5.07 -12.04
C ARG A 96 -6.40 -4.06 -12.37
N GLN A 97 -6.08 -3.01 -13.12
CA GLN A 97 -6.98 -1.90 -13.46
C GLN A 97 -7.61 -1.26 -12.21
N LEU A 98 -6.83 -1.15 -11.13
CA LEU A 98 -7.25 -0.54 -9.88
C LEU A 98 -6.70 0.88 -9.77
N VAL A 99 -7.48 1.74 -9.18
CA VAL A 99 -7.11 3.13 -8.86
C VAL A 99 -7.54 3.48 -7.44
N SER A 100 -6.90 4.47 -6.85
CA SER A 100 -7.23 4.97 -5.53
C SER A 100 -7.00 6.47 -5.45
N ASN A 101 -7.76 7.13 -4.62
CA ASN A 101 -7.48 8.51 -4.20
C ASN A 101 -6.86 8.59 -2.79
N SER A 102 -6.57 7.44 -2.17
CA SER A 102 -6.05 7.37 -0.81
C SER A 102 -4.70 6.67 -0.78
N ILE A 103 -3.66 7.42 -0.44
CA ILE A 103 -2.27 6.95 -0.38
C ILE A 103 -1.81 6.98 1.07
N SER A 104 -1.13 5.94 1.52
CA SER A 104 -0.50 5.90 2.83
C SER A 104 0.92 5.38 2.77
N ILE A 105 1.72 5.85 3.71
CA ILE A 105 3.04 5.30 4.01
C ILE A 105 3.06 4.68 5.39
N THR A 106 3.94 3.71 5.57
CA THR A 106 4.24 3.10 6.86
C THR A 106 5.73 3.23 7.12
N LEU A 107 6.08 3.79 8.28
CA LEU A 107 7.44 3.84 8.81
C LEU A 107 7.50 2.92 10.02
N LYS A 108 8.40 1.94 10.03
CA LYS A 108 8.67 1.12 11.20
C LYS A 108 10.05 1.44 11.74
N TYR A 109 10.09 1.79 12.99
CA TYR A 109 11.30 2.15 13.73
C TYR A 109 11.94 0.91 14.37
N THR A 110 13.20 1.01 14.75
CA THR A 110 14.02 -0.07 15.34
C THR A 110 13.36 -0.75 16.55
N ARG A 111 12.60 -0.03 17.36
CA ARG A 111 11.98 -0.55 18.60
C ARG A 111 10.52 -0.99 18.43
N GLU A 112 10.18 -1.65 17.32
CA GLU A 112 8.83 -2.16 16.99
C GLU A 112 7.72 -1.10 16.92
N LYS A 113 8.03 0.17 17.13
CA LYS A 113 7.07 1.25 16.90
C LYS A 113 6.88 1.44 15.40
N SER A 114 5.64 1.60 14.99
CA SER A 114 5.32 1.95 13.61
C SER A 114 4.42 3.19 13.59
N ARG A 115 4.63 4.04 12.59
CA ARG A 115 3.73 5.16 12.27
C ARG A 115 3.21 4.94 10.86
N THR A 116 1.94 5.12 10.69
CA THR A 116 1.28 5.14 9.37
C THR A 116 0.62 6.50 9.20
N LYS A 117 0.86 7.11 8.05
CA LYS A 117 0.22 8.36 7.67
C LYS A 117 -0.43 8.21 6.31
N GLN A 118 -1.60 8.79 6.16
CA GLN A 118 -2.42 8.72 4.95
C GLN A 118 -2.80 10.11 4.51
N MET A 119 -2.96 10.29 3.20
CA MET A 119 -3.59 11.44 2.58
C MET A 119 -4.64 11.01 1.58
N ILE A 120 -5.58 11.90 1.30
CA ILE A 120 -6.59 11.74 0.27
C ILE A 120 -6.30 12.76 -0.81
N LEU A 121 -6.29 12.31 -2.05
CA LEU A 121 -6.16 13.15 -3.25
C LEU A 121 -7.55 13.57 -3.74
N ASP A 122 -7.59 14.62 -4.52
CA ASP A 122 -8.79 15.12 -5.20
C ASP A 122 -9.21 14.26 -6.40
N HIS A 123 -8.33 13.38 -6.87
CA HIS A 123 -8.56 12.50 -8.01
C HIS A 123 -8.07 11.06 -7.72
N TYR A 124 -8.64 10.11 -8.44
CA TYR A 124 -8.19 8.71 -8.40
C TYR A 124 -6.98 8.51 -9.32
N THR A 125 -6.00 7.75 -8.84
CA THR A 125 -4.76 7.50 -9.58
C THR A 125 -4.20 6.11 -9.33
N ASN A 126 -3.40 5.62 -10.26
CA ASN A 126 -2.43 4.55 -10.12
C ASN A 126 -1.09 4.93 -10.76
N ASP A 127 -0.93 6.23 -11.04
CA ASP A 127 0.27 6.79 -11.64
C ASP A 127 1.45 6.80 -10.67
N PHE A 128 2.61 6.37 -11.15
CA PHE A 128 3.84 6.28 -10.36
C PHE A 128 4.27 7.64 -9.77
N GLU A 129 4.31 8.70 -10.60
CA GLU A 129 4.82 10.00 -10.16
C GLU A 129 3.95 10.60 -9.05
N THR A 130 2.63 10.46 -9.19
CA THR A 130 1.66 10.92 -8.18
C THR A 130 1.81 10.13 -6.87
N ILE A 131 1.96 8.81 -6.94
CA ILE A 131 2.14 7.94 -5.77
C ILE A 131 3.46 8.29 -5.07
N TYR A 132 4.55 8.45 -5.83
CA TYR A 132 5.86 8.75 -5.27
C TYR A 132 5.91 10.15 -4.64
N ALA A 133 5.41 11.18 -5.33
CA ALA A 133 5.34 12.54 -4.79
C ALA A 133 4.53 12.60 -3.50
N SER A 134 3.39 11.90 -3.46
CA SER A 134 2.54 11.81 -2.27
C SER A 134 3.25 11.08 -1.12
N ALA A 135 3.99 10.00 -1.42
CA ALA A 135 4.74 9.26 -0.41
C ALA A 135 5.87 10.11 0.19
N LEU A 136 6.58 10.90 -0.63
CA LEU A 136 7.61 11.83 -0.15
C LEU A 136 7.02 12.93 0.72
N LEU A 137 5.91 13.54 0.30
CA LEU A 137 5.23 14.57 1.09
C LEU A 137 4.80 14.04 2.46
N LEU A 138 4.24 12.82 2.51
CA LEU A 138 3.87 12.17 3.76
C LEU A 138 5.10 11.84 4.63
N PHE A 139 6.20 11.41 4.01
CA PHE A 139 7.46 11.12 4.69
C PHE A 139 8.03 12.37 5.35
N GLU A 140 8.16 13.47 4.63
CA GLU A 140 8.67 14.75 5.13
C GLU A 140 7.81 15.29 6.29
N ASN A 141 6.52 15.04 6.28
CA ASN A 141 5.61 15.48 7.35
C ASN A 141 5.75 14.71 8.66
N ILE A 142 6.25 13.47 8.66
CA ILE A 142 6.24 12.63 9.89
C ILE A 142 7.63 12.13 10.30
N TYR A 143 8.61 12.20 9.41
CA TYR A 143 9.97 11.76 9.71
C TYR A 143 10.78 12.84 10.43
N GLN A 144 11.52 12.46 11.44
CA GLN A 144 12.30 13.35 12.30
C GLN A 144 13.75 12.87 12.46
N GLY A 145 14.29 12.12 11.49
CA GLY A 145 15.67 11.64 11.50
C GLY A 145 15.93 10.36 12.28
N GLU A 146 14.87 9.67 12.75
CA GLU A 146 15.03 8.44 13.52
C GLU A 146 15.43 7.24 12.62
N MET A 147 16.12 6.24 13.22
CA MET A 147 16.47 4.99 12.55
C MET A 147 15.24 4.21 12.15
N LEU A 148 15.09 3.94 10.87
CA LEU A 148 14.01 3.15 10.28
C LEU A 148 14.50 1.73 9.96
N ARG A 149 13.62 0.78 10.21
CA ARG A 149 13.80 -0.64 9.88
C ARG A 149 13.01 -1.06 8.65
N LEU A 150 11.86 -0.42 8.38
CA LEU A 150 10.98 -0.76 7.28
C LEU A 150 10.26 0.50 6.81
N VAL A 151 10.06 0.56 5.50
CA VAL A 151 9.16 1.52 4.86
C VAL A 151 8.15 0.79 3.98
N GLY A 152 6.97 1.38 3.83
CA GLY A 152 5.91 0.84 2.99
C GLY A 152 5.10 1.94 2.33
N VAL A 153 4.52 1.61 1.16
CA VAL A 153 3.58 2.45 0.41
C VAL A 153 2.33 1.63 0.12
N SER A 154 1.16 2.23 0.24
CA SER A 154 -0.11 1.57 -0.05
C SER A 154 -1.12 2.53 -0.66
N LEU A 155 -1.81 2.04 -1.69
CA LEU A 155 -3.07 2.59 -2.18
C LEU A 155 -4.20 1.93 -1.38
N ASN A 156 -5.03 2.73 -0.72
CA ASN A 156 -6.15 2.25 0.08
C ASN A 156 -7.48 2.53 -0.62
N ASN A 157 -8.53 1.83 -0.22
CA ASN A 157 -9.86 1.98 -0.81
C ASN A 157 -9.82 1.95 -2.35
N VAL A 158 -9.09 0.97 -2.88
CA VAL A 158 -8.98 0.81 -4.33
C VAL A 158 -10.32 0.44 -4.93
N ILE A 159 -10.60 0.99 -6.10
CA ILE A 159 -11.77 0.67 -6.93
C ILE A 159 -11.31 0.28 -8.32
N HIS A 160 -12.15 -0.41 -9.06
CA HIS A 160 -11.87 -0.73 -10.46
C HIS A 160 -11.97 0.55 -11.31
N GLN A 161 -11.04 0.72 -12.23
CA GLN A 161 -11.01 1.90 -13.11
C GLN A 161 -12.33 2.09 -13.89
N ASN A 162 -13.03 1.01 -14.19
CA ASN A 162 -14.34 1.04 -14.87
C ASN A 162 -15.48 1.51 -13.96
N GLU A 163 -15.27 1.54 -12.63
CA GLU A 163 -16.25 2.01 -11.65
C GLU A 163 -16.13 3.52 -11.39
N LEU A 164 -15.11 4.15 -11.95
CA LEU A 164 -14.96 5.60 -11.92
C LEU A 164 -16.07 6.24 -12.77
N ASN A 165 -17.19 6.55 -12.14
CA ASN A 165 -18.15 7.49 -12.69
C ASN A 165 -17.59 8.91 -12.49
N GLU A 166 -16.68 9.33 -13.36
CA GLU A 166 -16.27 10.74 -13.37
C GLU A 166 -17.46 11.58 -13.81
N GLN A 167 -18.05 12.26 -12.87
CA GLN A 167 -18.99 13.34 -13.19
C GLN A 167 -18.18 14.45 -13.87
N ILE A 168 -18.26 14.47 -15.20
CA ILE A 168 -17.66 15.56 -15.99
C ILE A 168 -18.42 16.83 -15.61
N SER A 169 -17.74 17.76 -14.96
CA SER A 169 -18.30 19.08 -14.70
C SER A 169 -18.47 19.82 -16.03
N LEU A 170 -19.60 20.48 -16.22
CA LEU A 170 -19.84 21.36 -17.38
C LEU A 170 -18.80 22.51 -17.45
N PHE A 171 -18.04 22.71 -16.36
CA PHE A 171 -17.03 23.77 -16.20
C PHE A 171 -15.59 23.26 -16.29
N ASP A 172 -15.37 21.97 -16.62
CA ASP A 172 -14.02 21.43 -16.82
C ASP A 172 -13.33 22.15 -17.97
N THR A 173 -12.21 22.77 -17.70
CA THR A 173 -11.45 23.54 -18.68
C THR A 173 -10.73 22.58 -19.65
N LYS A 174 -10.49 23.07 -20.90
CA LYS A 174 -9.76 22.33 -21.96
C LYS A 174 -8.41 21.75 -21.49
N GLN A 175 -7.79 22.32 -20.46
CA GLN A 175 -6.52 21.85 -19.88
C GLN A 175 -6.66 20.53 -19.09
N GLU A 176 -7.81 20.26 -18.46
CA GLU A 176 -8.07 19.00 -17.74
C GLU A 176 -8.37 17.86 -18.71
N LEU A 177 -9.05 18.16 -19.83
CA LEU A 177 -9.28 17.20 -20.91
C LEU A 177 -7.98 16.78 -21.61
N THR A 178 -6.99 17.68 -21.69
CA THR A 178 -5.67 17.37 -22.27
C THR A 178 -4.82 16.48 -21.35
N LYS A 179 -4.94 16.62 -20.03
CA LYS A 179 -4.31 15.71 -19.06
C LYS A 179 -4.87 14.27 -19.15
N LYS A 180 -6.19 14.13 -19.42
CA LYS A 180 -6.83 12.81 -19.64
C LYS A 180 -6.31 12.12 -20.91
N GLN A 181 -6.03 12.86 -21.99
CA GLN A 181 -5.44 12.32 -23.23
C GLN A 181 -3.97 11.88 -23.05
N VAL A 182 -3.20 12.53 -22.17
CA VAL A 182 -1.81 12.15 -21.86
C VAL A 182 -1.75 10.76 -21.21
N ASN A 183 -2.69 10.45 -20.32
CA ASN A 183 -2.74 9.13 -19.67
C ASN A 183 -3.06 7.99 -20.67
N SER A 184 -3.87 8.25 -21.70
CA SER A 184 -4.15 7.26 -22.75
C SER A 184 -2.89 6.94 -23.58
N THR A 185 -2.04 7.94 -23.84
CA THR A 185 -0.79 7.76 -24.59
C THR A 185 0.22 6.88 -23.83
N ASP A 186 0.30 7.00 -22.50
CA ASP A 186 1.18 6.16 -21.66
C ASP A 186 0.72 4.69 -21.66
N GLN A 187 -0.59 4.46 -21.65
CA GLN A 187 -1.15 3.12 -21.78
C GLN A 187 -0.84 2.49 -23.14
N ILE A 188 -0.94 3.25 -24.21
CA ILE A 188 -0.61 2.79 -25.56
C ILE A 188 0.90 2.45 -25.67
N ILE A 189 1.76 3.29 -25.13
CA ILE A 189 3.21 3.04 -25.09
C ILE A 189 3.53 1.77 -24.30
N HIS A 190 2.87 1.55 -23.17
CA HIS A 190 3.03 0.34 -22.37
C HIS A 190 2.61 -0.92 -23.15
N GLN A 191 1.44 -0.89 -23.79
CA GLN A 191 0.96 -1.99 -24.64
C GLN A 191 1.90 -2.29 -25.81
N LEU A 192 2.42 -1.24 -26.45
CA LEU A 192 3.40 -1.41 -27.55
C LEU A 192 4.69 -2.05 -27.07
N ASN A 193 5.20 -1.68 -25.90
CA ASN A 193 6.39 -2.27 -25.32
C ASN A 193 6.22 -3.73 -24.87
N GLU A 194 5.00 -4.14 -24.52
CA GLU A 194 4.68 -5.54 -24.23
C GLU A 194 4.53 -6.38 -25.49
N THR A 195 4.04 -5.78 -26.59
CA THR A 195 3.71 -6.50 -27.82
C THR A 195 4.91 -6.62 -28.78
N LEU A 196 5.91 -5.74 -28.64
CA LEU A 196 7.08 -5.65 -29.54
C LEU A 196 8.37 -5.94 -28.75
N PRO A 197 8.71 -7.21 -28.50
CA PRO A 197 9.94 -7.56 -27.79
C PRO A 197 11.17 -7.10 -28.61
N GLY A 198 12.05 -6.31 -27.96
CA GLY A 198 13.26 -5.77 -28.55
C GLY A 198 13.17 -4.32 -29.07
N ILE A 199 11.99 -3.71 -29.07
CA ILE A 199 11.81 -2.29 -29.41
C ILE A 199 11.29 -1.55 -28.18
N LYS A 200 12.04 -0.55 -27.70
CA LYS A 200 11.60 0.31 -26.59
C LYS A 200 10.93 1.58 -27.14
N VAL A 201 9.61 1.65 -27.05
CA VAL A 201 8.84 2.84 -27.40
C VAL A 201 8.75 3.76 -26.18
N MET A 202 9.05 5.05 -26.34
CA MET A 202 8.96 6.04 -25.26
C MET A 202 8.55 7.41 -25.82
N LYS A 203 8.06 8.29 -24.94
CA LYS A 203 7.75 9.67 -25.35
C LYS A 203 9.03 10.42 -25.69
N ALA A 204 9.02 11.26 -26.72
CA ALA A 204 10.14 12.12 -27.07
C ALA A 204 10.57 13.04 -25.90
N SER A 205 9.62 13.48 -25.07
CA SER A 205 9.89 14.27 -23.85
C SER A 205 10.74 13.52 -22.80
N SER A 206 10.71 12.18 -22.79
CA SER A 206 11.52 11.36 -21.89
C SER A 206 12.97 11.28 -22.36
N LEU A 207 13.21 11.25 -23.68
CA LEU A 207 14.55 11.27 -24.28
C LEU A 207 15.30 12.57 -23.96
N ILE A 208 14.63 13.69 -24.04
CA ILE A 208 15.22 15.02 -23.75
C ILE A 208 15.65 15.12 -22.29
N LYS A 209 14.90 14.52 -21.35
CA LYS A 209 15.28 14.47 -19.93
C LYS A 209 16.52 13.60 -19.67
N GLU A 210 16.61 12.43 -20.30
CA GLU A 210 17.77 11.54 -20.15
C GLU A 210 19.06 12.17 -20.70
N GLU A 211 19.01 12.80 -21.87
CA GLU A 211 20.17 13.52 -22.43
C GLU A 211 20.61 14.70 -21.56
N THR A 212 19.65 15.42 -20.94
CA THR A 212 19.95 16.55 -20.07
C THR A 212 20.60 16.08 -18.77
N ILE A 213 20.20 14.96 -18.24
CA ILE A 213 20.78 14.32 -17.05
C ILE A 213 22.18 13.80 -17.35
N GLN A 214 22.38 13.10 -18.47
CA GLN A 214 23.71 12.61 -18.87
C GLN A 214 24.70 13.76 -19.11
N LYS A 215 24.28 14.88 -19.76
CA LYS A 215 25.11 16.06 -19.94
C LYS A 215 25.48 16.77 -18.63
N LYS A 216 24.61 16.73 -17.60
CA LYS A 216 24.93 17.24 -16.28
C LYS A 216 25.93 16.35 -15.53
N TYR A 217 25.82 15.03 -15.66
CA TYR A 217 26.77 14.09 -15.04
C TYR A 217 28.17 14.16 -15.64
N LEU A 218 28.27 14.37 -16.96
CA LEU A 218 29.58 14.54 -17.63
C LEU A 218 30.25 15.86 -17.30
N LYS A 219 29.51 16.95 -17.05
CA LYS A 219 30.06 18.25 -16.66
C LYS A 219 30.53 18.35 -15.22
N ASN A 220 30.12 17.45 -14.34
CA ASN A 220 30.54 17.45 -12.95
C ASN A 220 31.73 16.51 -12.66
N ASN A 221 32.22 15.81 -13.67
CA ASN A 221 33.37 14.88 -13.59
C ASN A 221 34.58 15.30 -14.45
N GLU A 222 34.59 16.52 -14.98
CA GLU A 222 35.76 17.25 -15.49
C GLU A 222 36.20 18.33 -14.48
#